data_a44e2c9f0a5aa77cf85cd7afb705454f
#
_entry.id   a44e2c9f0a5aa77cf85cd7afb705454f
#
_cell.length_a   1.000
_cell.length_b   1.000
_cell.length_c   1.000
_cell.angle_alpha   90.00
_cell.angle_beta   90.00
_cell.angle_gamma   90.00
#
_symmetry.space_group_name_H-M   'P 1'
#
loop_
_entity.id
_entity.type
_entity.pdbx_description
1 polymer ?
#
loop_
_entity_poly.entity_id
_entity_poly.type
_entity_poly.pdbx_seq_one_letter_code
_entity_poly.pdbx_strand_id
1 'polypeptide(L)'
;MKTYKCGFSHCQCEEPLTDDNAVLVGKRRWHKECIHAKDTADAIRKYYLSHIDRQVTMAFLNSVLSDVLYKKNVNADYLLFALKFAYETNKPVKSPAYLHYLADDKRIQRLYKTTKVSYDTQRQVTIDTEFDYTDQETPPLKKKSFANILKEG
;
A
#
# COMPACT_ATOMS: atom_id res chain seq x y z
N MET A 1 5.72 -33.15 -4.68
CA MET A 1 4.90 -31.96 -4.42
C MET A 1 4.62 -31.23 -5.73
N LYS A 2 3.39 -30.89 -5.95
CA LYS A 2 2.98 -30.25 -7.21
C LYS A 2 3.21 -28.75 -7.14
N THR A 3 3.93 -28.20 -8.10
CA THR A 3 4.20 -26.78 -8.18
C THR A 3 3.41 -26.14 -9.32
N TYR A 4 3.03 -24.89 -9.12
CA TYR A 4 2.21 -24.16 -10.08
C TYR A 4 2.86 -22.83 -10.46
N LYS A 5 2.48 -22.31 -11.62
CA LYS A 5 2.88 -20.97 -12.03
C LYS A 5 1.92 -19.95 -11.44
N CYS A 6 2.47 -18.89 -10.81
CA CYS A 6 1.65 -17.80 -10.30
C CYS A 6 0.92 -17.07 -11.43
N GLY A 7 -0.35 -16.77 -11.20
CA GLY A 7 -1.17 -16.03 -12.16
C GLY A 7 -0.78 -14.57 -12.35
N PHE A 8 0.04 -14.03 -11.43
CA PHE A 8 0.51 -12.66 -11.50
C PHE A 8 1.70 -12.54 -12.46
N SER A 9 1.57 -11.71 -13.48
CA SER A 9 2.59 -11.57 -14.55
C SER A 9 3.92 -11.00 -14.05
N HIS A 10 3.90 -10.26 -12.95
CA HIS A 10 5.08 -9.61 -12.36
C HIS A 10 5.53 -10.30 -11.06
N CYS A 11 5.20 -11.57 -10.90
CA CYS A 11 5.59 -12.34 -9.73
C CYS A 11 7.11 -12.43 -9.61
N GLN A 12 7.62 -12.05 -8.46
CA GLN A 12 9.05 -12.11 -8.11
C GLN A 12 9.29 -12.97 -6.88
N CYS A 13 8.30 -13.75 -6.47
CA CYS A 13 8.42 -14.63 -5.31
C CYS A 13 9.39 -15.77 -5.63
N GLU A 14 10.38 -15.97 -4.77
CA GLU A 14 11.35 -17.07 -4.90
C GLU A 14 10.75 -18.42 -4.51
N GLU A 15 9.76 -18.38 -3.62
CA GLU A 15 9.14 -19.57 -3.11
C GLU A 15 8.22 -20.20 -4.17
N PRO A 16 8.34 -21.52 -4.42
CA PRO A 16 7.46 -22.17 -5.38
C PRO A 16 6.01 -22.19 -4.91
N LEU A 17 5.09 -21.99 -5.85
CA LEU A 17 3.67 -21.99 -5.55
C LEU A 17 3.17 -23.43 -5.46
N THR A 18 2.63 -23.80 -4.30
CA THR A 18 2.08 -25.12 -4.01
C THR A 18 0.61 -25.03 -3.59
N ASP A 19 -0.04 -26.15 -3.41
CA ASP A 19 -1.43 -26.14 -2.93
C ASP A 19 -1.56 -25.55 -1.51
N ASP A 20 -0.50 -25.61 -0.70
CA ASP A 20 -0.50 -25.14 0.68
C ASP A 20 -0.39 -23.61 0.79
N ASN A 21 0.35 -22.97 -0.13
CA ASN A 21 0.59 -21.53 -0.09
C ASN A 21 -0.13 -20.74 -1.19
N ALA A 22 -0.89 -21.43 -2.03
CA ALA A 22 -1.60 -20.81 -3.13
C ALA A 22 -2.98 -20.31 -2.71
N VAL A 23 -3.37 -19.18 -3.28
CA VAL A 23 -4.74 -18.68 -3.21
C VAL A 23 -5.34 -18.73 -4.61
N LEU A 24 -6.53 -19.24 -4.73
CA LEU A 24 -7.22 -19.35 -6.01
C LEU A 24 -7.91 -18.02 -6.33
N VAL A 25 -7.51 -17.40 -7.43
CA VAL A 25 -8.12 -16.17 -7.94
C VAL A 25 -8.67 -16.47 -9.34
N GLY A 26 -9.99 -16.61 -9.43
CA GLY A 26 -10.62 -17.10 -10.65
C GLY A 26 -10.18 -18.54 -10.94
N LYS A 27 -9.52 -18.74 -12.09
CA LYS A 27 -9.01 -20.05 -12.51
C LYS A 27 -7.50 -20.21 -12.29
N ARG A 28 -6.84 -19.25 -11.67
CA ARG A 28 -5.38 -19.24 -11.49
C ARG A 28 -4.99 -19.25 -10.03
N ARG A 29 -3.86 -19.85 -9.75
CA ARG A 29 -3.26 -19.84 -8.42
C ARG A 29 -2.27 -18.68 -8.29
N TRP A 30 -2.29 -18.02 -7.13
CA TRP A 30 -1.47 -16.83 -6.86
C TRP A 30 -0.82 -16.95 -5.50
N HIS A 31 0.38 -16.35 -5.35
CA HIS A 31 0.92 -16.10 -4.01
C HIS A 31 0.09 -15.01 -3.31
N LYS A 32 0.01 -15.08 -2.00
CA LYS A 32 -0.69 -14.05 -1.19
C LYS A 32 -0.07 -12.68 -1.38
N GLU A 33 1.25 -12.61 -1.44
CA GLU A 33 2.02 -11.39 -1.66
C GLU A 33 1.70 -10.77 -3.02
N CYS A 34 1.51 -11.61 -4.03
CA CYS A 34 1.16 -11.14 -5.37
C CYS A 34 -0.26 -10.55 -5.42
N ILE A 35 -1.19 -11.14 -4.67
CA ILE A 35 -2.54 -10.58 -4.54
C ILE A 35 -2.47 -9.22 -3.84
N HIS A 36 -1.74 -9.14 -2.73
CA HIS A 36 -1.57 -7.88 -2.01
C HIS A 36 -0.94 -6.80 -2.89
N ALA A 37 0.11 -7.14 -3.63
CA ALA A 37 0.76 -6.20 -4.55
C ALA A 37 -0.20 -5.70 -5.63
N LYS A 38 -1.01 -6.58 -6.20
CA LYS A 38 -2.03 -6.21 -7.18
C LYS A 38 -3.09 -5.29 -6.57
N ASP A 39 -3.61 -5.66 -5.42
CA ASP A 39 -4.66 -4.88 -4.75
C ASP A 39 -4.15 -3.50 -4.37
N THR A 40 -2.92 -3.40 -3.90
CA THR A 40 -2.30 -2.12 -3.56
C THR A 40 -2.08 -1.26 -4.81
N ALA A 41 -1.65 -1.86 -5.93
CA ALA A 41 -1.52 -1.15 -7.20
C ALA A 41 -2.88 -0.61 -7.68
N ASP A 42 -3.93 -1.39 -7.53
CA ASP A 42 -5.29 -0.95 -7.85
C ASP A 42 -5.74 0.18 -6.92
N ALA A 43 -5.38 0.12 -5.65
CA ALA A 43 -5.64 1.19 -4.69
C ALA A 43 -4.92 2.50 -5.06
N ILE A 44 -3.68 2.41 -5.54
CA ILE A 44 -2.93 3.58 -6.04
C ILE A 44 -3.65 4.22 -7.22
N ARG A 45 -4.08 3.42 -8.20
CA ARG A 45 -4.83 3.91 -9.36
C ARG A 45 -6.12 4.60 -8.94
N LYS A 46 -6.86 3.95 -8.07
CA LYS A 46 -8.14 4.47 -7.57
C LYS A 46 -7.94 5.79 -6.81
N TYR A 47 -6.93 5.86 -5.95
CA TYR A 47 -6.62 7.08 -5.22
C TYR A 47 -6.22 8.22 -6.15
N TYR A 48 -5.36 7.93 -7.13
CA TYR A 48 -4.93 8.90 -8.13
C TYR A 48 -6.12 9.47 -8.89
N LEU A 49 -6.99 8.62 -9.41
CA LEU A 49 -8.18 9.03 -10.16
C LEU A 49 -9.19 9.79 -9.31
N SER A 50 -9.31 9.45 -8.04
CA SER A 50 -10.29 10.06 -7.16
C SER A 50 -9.85 11.42 -6.62
N HIS A 51 -8.56 11.61 -6.37
CA HIS A 51 -8.05 12.76 -5.62
C HIS A 51 -7.15 13.68 -6.44
N ILE A 52 -6.46 13.16 -7.45
CA ILE A 52 -5.43 13.92 -8.15
C ILE A 52 -5.88 14.33 -9.54
N ASP A 53 -6.20 13.38 -10.41
CA ASP A 53 -6.63 13.66 -11.77
C ASP A 53 -7.55 12.57 -12.30
N ARG A 54 -8.80 12.91 -12.52
CA ARG A 54 -9.81 11.99 -13.07
C ARG A 54 -9.68 11.80 -14.58
N GLN A 55 -8.99 12.70 -15.25
CA GLN A 55 -8.90 12.71 -16.70
C GLN A 55 -7.60 12.10 -17.23
N VAL A 56 -6.75 11.59 -16.34
CA VAL A 56 -5.51 10.96 -16.75
C VAL A 56 -5.78 9.74 -17.63
N THR A 57 -4.98 9.59 -18.66
CA THR A 57 -5.05 8.41 -19.51
C THR A 57 -4.60 7.17 -18.72
N MET A 58 -5.45 6.15 -18.66
CA MET A 58 -5.14 4.91 -17.94
C MET A 58 -3.88 4.23 -18.47
N ALA A 59 -3.67 4.27 -19.78
CA ALA A 59 -2.47 3.71 -20.38
C ALA A 59 -1.19 4.39 -19.84
N PHE A 60 -1.21 5.70 -19.69
CA PHE A 60 -0.07 6.45 -19.16
C PHE A 60 0.15 6.14 -17.67
N LEU A 61 -0.92 6.18 -16.88
CA LEU A 61 -0.84 5.86 -15.45
C LEU A 61 -0.31 4.43 -15.23
N ASN A 62 -0.84 3.46 -15.97
CA ASN A 62 -0.39 2.07 -15.88
C ASN A 62 1.07 1.90 -16.30
N SER A 63 1.49 2.61 -17.33
CA SER A 63 2.89 2.57 -17.81
C SER A 63 3.84 3.06 -16.70
N VAL A 64 3.53 4.19 -16.08
CA VAL A 64 4.34 4.74 -15.00
C VAL A 64 4.34 3.82 -13.78
N LEU A 65 3.18 3.30 -13.40
CA LEU A 65 3.09 2.36 -12.27
C LEU A 65 3.90 1.09 -12.52
N SER A 66 3.87 0.55 -13.74
CA SER A 66 4.69 -0.61 -14.10
C SER A 66 6.17 -0.31 -13.98
N ASP A 67 6.60 0.84 -14.43
CA ASP A 67 8.00 1.25 -14.33
C ASP A 67 8.44 1.40 -12.86
N VAL A 68 7.64 2.06 -12.05
CA VAL A 68 7.98 2.31 -10.65
C VAL A 68 7.90 1.03 -9.82
N LEU A 69 6.83 0.27 -9.95
CA LEU A 69 6.61 -0.92 -9.10
C LEU A 69 7.44 -2.12 -9.53
N TYR A 70 7.56 -2.36 -10.82
CA TYR A 70 8.14 -3.61 -11.32
C TYR A 70 9.55 -3.47 -11.89
N LYS A 71 9.88 -2.37 -12.55
CA LYS A 71 11.24 -2.11 -13.04
C LYS A 71 12.16 -1.57 -11.96
N LYS A 72 11.68 -0.61 -11.16
CA LYS A 72 12.44 -0.03 -10.03
C LYS A 72 12.28 -0.82 -8.73
N ASN A 73 11.38 -1.80 -8.68
CA ASN A 73 11.09 -2.62 -7.50
C ASN A 73 10.69 -1.78 -6.26
N VAL A 74 9.92 -0.74 -6.46
CA VAL A 74 9.41 0.08 -5.37
C VAL A 74 8.26 -0.64 -4.68
N ASN A 75 8.25 -0.63 -3.36
CA ASN A 75 7.17 -1.23 -2.58
C ASN A 75 5.86 -0.49 -2.85
N ALA A 76 4.80 -1.23 -3.22
CA ALA A 76 3.51 -0.64 -3.55
C ALA A 76 2.85 0.05 -2.36
N ASP A 77 2.98 -0.51 -1.15
CA ASP A 77 2.46 0.11 0.07
C ASP A 77 3.13 1.46 0.35
N TYR A 78 4.44 1.51 0.15
CA TYR A 78 5.19 2.76 0.26
C TYR A 78 4.71 3.80 -0.76
N LEU A 79 4.55 3.39 -2.01
CA LEU A 79 4.12 4.31 -3.08
C LEU A 79 2.73 4.88 -2.80
N LEU A 80 1.81 4.05 -2.30
CA LEU A 80 0.49 4.50 -1.90
C LEU A 80 0.58 5.51 -0.74
N PHE A 81 1.41 5.22 0.26
CA PHE A 81 1.66 6.14 1.36
C PHE A 81 2.22 7.47 0.86
N ALA A 82 3.22 7.42 -0.02
CA ALA A 82 3.86 8.61 -0.56
C ALA A 82 2.88 9.48 -1.37
N LEU A 83 2.01 8.84 -2.14
CA LEU A 83 0.99 9.53 -2.92
C LEU A 83 -0.03 10.24 -2.01
N LYS A 84 -0.51 9.55 -0.99
CA LYS A 84 -1.43 10.12 0.01
C LYS A 84 -0.77 11.28 0.76
N PHE A 85 0.48 11.10 1.17
CA PHE A 85 1.25 12.13 1.85
C PHE A 85 1.42 13.37 0.98
N ALA A 86 1.77 13.20 -0.29
CA ALA A 86 1.92 14.31 -1.22
C ALA A 86 0.60 15.08 -1.40
N TYR A 87 -0.50 14.36 -1.54
CA TYR A 87 -1.82 14.97 -1.65
C TYR A 87 -2.22 15.74 -0.39
N GLU A 88 -2.06 15.12 0.78
CA GLU A 88 -2.44 15.72 2.07
C GLU A 88 -1.57 16.92 2.45
N THR A 89 -0.32 16.96 2.00
CA THR A 89 0.59 18.09 2.23
C THR A 89 0.56 19.13 1.11
N ASN A 90 -0.40 19.04 0.21
CA ASN A 90 -0.59 19.96 -0.92
C ASN A 90 0.61 20.04 -1.86
N LYS A 91 1.38 18.99 -1.97
CA LYS A 91 2.42 18.91 -3.00
C LYS A 91 1.78 18.75 -4.37
N PRO A 92 2.21 19.51 -5.38
CA PRO A 92 1.58 19.46 -6.69
C PRO A 92 1.95 18.18 -7.44
N VAL A 93 1.05 17.21 -7.48
CA VAL A 93 1.19 16.03 -8.32
C VAL A 93 0.53 16.35 -9.66
N LYS A 94 1.30 16.85 -10.61
CA LYS A 94 0.78 17.36 -11.89
C LYS A 94 0.61 16.28 -12.93
N SER A 95 1.31 15.17 -12.84
CA SER A 95 1.22 14.07 -13.79
C SER A 95 1.62 12.75 -13.13
N PRO A 96 1.28 11.60 -13.75
CA PRO A 96 1.73 10.30 -13.25
C PRO A 96 3.26 10.17 -13.14
N ALA A 97 4.01 10.86 -13.98
CA ALA A 97 5.48 10.89 -13.92
C ALA A 97 6.00 11.34 -12.55
N TYR A 98 5.23 12.10 -11.79
CA TYR A 98 5.59 12.52 -10.44
C TYR A 98 5.75 11.34 -9.47
N LEU A 99 5.15 10.19 -9.77
CA LEU A 99 5.33 8.98 -8.98
C LEU A 99 6.79 8.52 -8.93
N HIS A 100 7.59 8.80 -9.96
CA HIS A 100 9.02 8.54 -9.94
C HIS A 100 9.74 9.36 -8.86
N TYR A 101 9.36 10.62 -8.69
CA TYR A 101 9.91 11.47 -7.64
C TYR A 101 9.53 10.98 -6.26
N LEU A 102 8.27 10.60 -6.08
CA LEU A 102 7.80 10.06 -4.80
C LEU A 102 8.52 8.76 -4.45
N ALA A 103 8.78 7.92 -5.44
CA ALA A 103 9.51 6.67 -5.25
C ALA A 103 10.93 6.90 -4.73
N ASP A 104 11.58 7.96 -5.18
CA ASP A 104 12.97 8.27 -4.87
C ASP A 104 13.12 9.28 -3.72
N ASP A 105 12.02 9.81 -3.17
CA ASP A 105 12.07 10.82 -2.11
C ASP A 105 12.46 10.19 -0.76
N LYS A 106 13.69 10.45 -0.35
CA LYS A 106 14.26 9.92 0.89
C LYS A 106 13.55 10.41 2.15
N ARG A 107 12.99 11.61 2.12
CA ARG A 107 12.27 12.18 3.26
C ARG A 107 10.99 11.41 3.53
N ILE A 108 10.23 11.14 2.47
CA ILE A 108 8.99 10.36 2.57
C ILE A 108 9.31 8.91 2.93
N GLN A 109 10.38 8.34 2.39
CA GLN A 109 10.85 6.99 2.76
C GLN A 109 11.12 6.87 4.26
N ARG A 110 11.78 7.87 4.84
CA ARG A 110 12.05 7.89 6.29
C ARG A 110 10.76 7.99 7.09
N LEU A 111 9.83 8.85 6.68
CA LEU A 111 8.53 8.98 7.31
C LEU A 111 7.74 7.67 7.26
N TYR A 112 7.75 7.00 6.13
CA TYR A 112 7.07 5.71 5.97
C TYR A 112 7.63 4.66 6.93
N LYS A 113 8.96 4.55 7.02
CA LYS A 113 9.62 3.61 7.93
C LYS A 113 9.26 3.90 9.39
N THR A 114 9.28 5.15 9.79
CA THR A 114 8.92 5.57 11.14
C THR A 114 7.45 5.27 11.45
N THR A 115 6.56 5.60 10.54
CA THR A 115 5.12 5.35 10.68
C THR A 115 4.83 3.86 10.76
N LYS A 116 5.46 3.05 9.91
CA LYS A 116 5.30 1.60 9.92
C LYS A 116 5.72 0.99 11.25
N VAL A 117 6.86 1.40 11.78
CA VAL A 117 7.35 0.94 13.11
C VAL A 117 6.34 1.32 14.20
N SER A 118 5.80 2.52 14.17
CA SER A 118 4.79 2.96 15.14
C SER A 118 3.51 2.13 15.07
N TYR A 119 3.03 1.84 13.87
CA TYR A 119 1.86 0.99 13.69
C TYR A 119 2.10 -0.43 14.19
N ASP A 120 3.22 -1.01 13.88
CA ASP A 120 3.56 -2.36 14.32
C ASP A 120 3.67 -2.41 15.85
N THR A 121 4.28 -1.40 16.46
CA THR A 121 4.38 -1.29 17.92
C THR A 121 3.01 -1.14 18.57
N GLN A 122 2.16 -0.28 18.05
CA GLN A 122 0.80 -0.09 18.56
C GLN A 122 -0.05 -1.36 18.42
N ARG A 123 0.09 -2.04 17.29
CA ARG A 123 -0.63 -3.29 17.04
C ARG A 123 -0.23 -4.37 18.04
N GLN A 124 1.06 -4.45 18.36
CA GLN A 124 1.57 -5.40 19.34
C GLN A 124 1.06 -5.09 20.74
N VAL A 125 1.11 -3.83 21.15
CA VAL A 125 0.56 -3.39 22.43
C VAL A 125 -0.93 -3.68 22.53
N THR A 126 -1.69 -3.47 21.46
CA THR A 126 -3.12 -3.76 21.42
C THR A 126 -3.40 -5.25 21.59
N ILE A 127 -2.59 -6.10 21.00
CA ILE A 127 -2.71 -7.56 21.14
C ILE A 127 -2.44 -7.98 22.59
N ASP A 128 -1.39 -7.43 23.20
CA ASP A 128 -1.01 -7.76 24.58
C ASP A 128 -2.06 -7.31 25.60
N THR A 129 -2.82 -6.26 25.30
CA THR A 129 -3.85 -5.73 26.18
C THR A 129 -5.26 -6.24 25.84
N GLU A 130 -5.40 -7.04 24.81
CA GLU A 130 -6.69 -7.51 24.32
C GLU A 130 -7.46 -8.33 25.37
N PHE A 131 -6.76 -9.03 26.26
CA PHE A 131 -7.37 -9.81 27.32
C PHE A 131 -7.99 -8.99 28.44
N ASP A 132 -7.48 -7.79 28.67
CA ASP A 132 -8.01 -6.88 29.69
C ASP A 132 -9.13 -6.00 29.17
N TYR A 133 -9.57 -6.28 27.97
CA TYR A 133 -10.32 -5.34 27.17
C TYR A 133 -11.76 -5.78 26.92
N THR A 134 -12.44 -6.26 27.91
CA THR A 134 -13.80 -6.77 27.71
C THR A 134 -14.87 -5.69 27.59
N ASP A 135 -14.64 -4.49 28.13
CA ASP A 135 -15.71 -3.51 28.27
C ASP A 135 -15.35 -2.10 27.80
N GLN A 136 -14.39 -1.99 26.93
CA GLN A 136 -13.84 -0.68 26.62
C GLN A 136 -14.47 -0.05 25.39
N GLU A 137 -15.13 1.03 25.60
CA GLU A 137 -15.75 1.83 24.55
C GLU A 137 -14.84 2.96 24.01
N THR A 138 -13.54 2.78 24.11
CA THR A 138 -12.56 3.80 23.71
C THR A 138 -12.30 3.97 22.23
N PRO A 139 -12.67 3.07 21.30
CA PRO A 139 -12.40 3.24 19.87
C PRO A 139 -12.84 4.58 19.27
N PRO A 140 -14.01 5.14 19.62
CA PRO A 140 -14.45 6.43 19.09
C PRO A 140 -13.53 7.59 19.46
N LEU A 141 -12.97 7.56 20.67
CA LEU A 141 -12.06 8.60 21.15
C LEU A 141 -10.76 8.61 20.40
N LYS A 142 -10.23 7.43 20.07
CA LYS A 142 -9.02 7.30 19.27
C LYS A 142 -9.18 7.90 17.87
N LYS A 143 -10.33 7.68 17.25
CA LYS A 143 -10.64 8.24 15.94
C LYS A 143 -10.71 9.75 15.96
N LYS A 144 -11.33 10.33 17.00
CA LYS A 144 -11.40 11.79 17.17
C LYS A 144 -10.01 12.38 17.38
N SER A 145 -9.19 11.74 18.18
CA SER A 145 -7.83 12.18 18.45
C SER A 145 -7.00 12.22 17.18
N PHE A 146 -7.10 11.20 16.36
CA PHE A 146 -6.40 11.14 15.09
C PHE A 146 -6.86 12.25 14.12
N ALA A 147 -8.16 12.49 14.04
CA ALA A 147 -8.70 13.55 13.20
C ALA A 147 -8.25 14.94 13.66
N ASN A 148 -8.16 15.17 14.97
CA ASN A 148 -7.66 16.42 15.52
C ASN A 148 -6.19 16.66 15.20
N ILE A 149 -5.36 15.62 15.27
CA ILE A 149 -3.95 15.69 14.90
C ILE A 149 -3.81 16.11 13.45
N LEU A 150 -4.59 15.53 12.56
CA LEU A 150 -4.59 15.88 11.14
C LEU A 150 -5.03 17.32 10.88
N LYS A 151 -5.99 17.82 11.65
CA LYS A 151 -6.43 19.23 11.54
C LYS A 151 -5.41 20.23 12.02
N GLU A 152 -4.67 19.89 13.05
CA GLU A 152 -3.62 20.74 13.60
C GLU A 152 -2.35 20.73 12.77
N GLY A 153 -2.14 19.66 12.00
CA GLY A 153 -1.01 19.52 11.07
C GLY A 153 -1.27 20.17 9.75
#